data_850cb268aa3a17c691a0177cf9a36367
#
_entry.id   850cb268aa3a17c691a0177cf9a36367
#
_cell.length_a   1.000
_cell.length_b   1.000
_cell.length_c   1.000
_cell.angle_alpha   90.00
_cell.angle_beta   90.00
_cell.angle_gamma   90.00
#
_symmetry.space_group_name_H-M   'P 1'
#
loop_
_entity.id
_entity.type
_entity.pdbx_description
1 polymer ?
#
loop_
_entity_poly.entity_id
_entity_poly.type
_entity_poly.pdbx_seq_one_letter_code
_entity_poly.pdbx_strand_id
1 'polypeptide(L)'
;LTAKNGIDDRIASYEAGADGYIAKPFELRILFARVDNLIRSSRMRQAAFRKEENINLEGLTYPSADKQFLQSIMDSIEQHLEESEFDLEQLSTEMGMSKSTLYRKIKSITGLTPLDFVRNVKMKRACMMLLARTQNISEVAYAVGFSTPKYFTKCFKEEFGITPSEYLQKNTP
;
A
#
# COMPACT_ATOMS: atom_id res chain seq x y z
N LEU A 1 -22.25 7.33 13.11
CA LEU A 1 -23.66 7.54 13.41
C LEU A 1 -23.82 8.75 14.34
N THR A 2 -24.57 9.77 13.97
CA THR A 2 -24.65 11.02 14.71
C THR A 2 -26.08 11.53 14.80
N ALA A 3 -26.38 12.32 15.84
CA ALA A 3 -27.64 13.05 15.97
C ALA A 3 -27.60 14.44 15.29
N LYS A 4 -26.43 14.87 14.83
CA LYS A 4 -26.26 16.15 14.16
C LYS A 4 -26.64 16.00 12.68
N ASN A 5 -27.46 16.91 12.16
CA ASN A 5 -28.06 16.83 10.82
C ASN A 5 -27.68 18.01 9.90
N GLY A 6 -26.86 18.95 10.38
CA GLY A 6 -26.40 20.09 9.60
C GLY A 6 -25.49 19.71 8.43
N ILE A 7 -25.51 20.52 7.38
CA ILE A 7 -24.59 20.37 6.23
C ILE A 7 -23.15 20.52 6.73
N ASP A 8 -22.89 21.50 7.60
CA ASP A 8 -21.57 21.77 8.16
C ASP A 8 -21.05 20.59 9.00
N ASP A 9 -21.91 19.93 9.79
CA ASP A 9 -21.54 18.73 10.55
C ASP A 9 -21.17 17.55 9.63
N ARG A 10 -21.82 17.45 8.47
CA ARG A 10 -21.49 16.44 7.45
C ARG A 10 -20.13 16.72 6.82
N ILE A 11 -19.89 17.97 6.44
CA ILE A 11 -18.61 18.42 5.87
C ILE A 11 -17.49 18.17 6.87
N ALA A 12 -17.61 18.62 8.12
CA ALA A 12 -16.64 18.41 9.18
C ALA A 12 -16.35 16.91 9.43
N SER A 13 -17.37 16.03 9.30
CA SER A 13 -17.17 14.58 9.45
C SER A 13 -16.36 14.00 8.28
N TYR A 14 -16.57 14.45 7.06
CA TYR A 14 -15.79 14.03 5.90
C TYR A 14 -14.35 14.59 5.96
N GLU A 15 -14.18 15.82 6.39
CA GLU A 15 -12.87 16.45 6.61
C GLU A 15 -12.08 15.73 7.71
N ALA A 16 -12.77 15.22 8.74
CA ALA A 16 -12.19 14.36 9.77
C ALA A 16 -11.88 12.93 9.31
N GLY A 17 -12.12 12.60 8.02
CA GLY A 17 -11.79 11.31 7.42
C GLY A 17 -12.87 10.24 7.55
N ALA A 18 -14.14 10.60 7.77
CA ALA A 18 -15.22 9.62 7.77
C ALA A 18 -15.56 9.17 6.34
N ASP A 19 -15.57 7.86 6.08
CA ASP A 19 -15.94 7.26 4.79
C ASP A 19 -17.45 7.40 4.50
N GLY A 20 -18.26 7.73 5.49
CA GLY A 20 -19.69 7.90 5.32
C GLY A 20 -20.38 8.52 6.54
N TYR A 21 -21.45 9.25 6.28
CA TYR A 21 -22.27 9.90 7.28
C TYR A 21 -23.69 9.35 7.24
N ILE A 22 -24.22 8.96 8.38
CA ILE A 22 -25.62 8.54 8.54
C ILE A 22 -26.23 9.29 9.72
N ALA A 23 -27.20 10.13 9.42
CA ALA A 23 -27.97 10.88 10.42
C ALA A 23 -29.00 9.97 11.11
N LYS A 24 -29.29 10.26 12.38
CA LYS A 24 -30.41 9.65 13.12
C LYS A 24 -31.67 10.53 12.95
N PRO A 25 -32.86 9.93 12.78
CA PRO A 25 -33.15 8.50 12.65
C PRO A 25 -32.72 7.93 11.30
N PHE A 26 -32.31 6.66 11.24
CA PHE A 26 -31.90 6.00 10.01
C PHE A 26 -32.58 4.63 9.84
N GLU A 27 -32.77 4.23 8.60
CA GLU A 27 -33.25 2.90 8.26
C GLU A 27 -32.10 1.90 8.24
N LEU A 28 -32.26 0.75 8.88
CA LEU A 28 -31.27 -0.31 8.95
C LEU A 28 -30.84 -0.81 7.55
N ARG A 29 -31.79 -0.84 6.59
CA ARG A 29 -31.50 -1.23 5.20
C ARG A 29 -30.50 -0.28 4.53
N ILE A 30 -30.61 1.03 4.78
CA ILE A 30 -29.69 2.04 4.24
C ILE A 30 -28.33 1.91 4.90
N LEU A 31 -28.29 1.65 6.22
CA LEU A 31 -27.03 1.40 6.93
C LEU A 31 -26.31 0.19 6.34
N PHE A 32 -26.99 -0.96 6.22
CA PHE A 32 -26.39 -2.17 5.67
C PHE A 32 -25.92 -1.97 4.22
N ALA A 33 -26.72 -1.37 3.36
CA ALA A 33 -26.32 -1.09 1.98
C ALA A 33 -25.05 -0.22 1.89
N ARG A 34 -24.92 0.78 2.78
CA ARG A 34 -23.70 1.62 2.85
C ARG A 34 -22.49 0.86 3.36
N VAL A 35 -22.65 0.06 4.42
CA VAL A 35 -21.58 -0.77 4.95
C VAL A 35 -21.09 -1.77 3.89
N ASP A 36 -22.00 -2.45 3.20
CA ASP A 36 -21.65 -3.38 2.12
C ASP A 36 -20.92 -2.68 0.97
N ASN A 37 -21.34 -1.48 0.61
CA ASN A 37 -20.65 -0.68 -0.41
C ASN A 37 -19.23 -0.29 0.01
N LEU A 38 -19.04 0.14 1.26
CA LEU A 38 -17.71 0.48 1.79
C LEU A 38 -16.80 -0.74 1.83
N ILE A 39 -17.29 -1.89 2.29
CA ILE A 39 -16.53 -3.15 2.31
C ILE A 39 -16.16 -3.57 0.90
N ARG A 40 -17.09 -3.51 -0.05
CA ARG A 40 -16.84 -3.86 -1.46
C ARG A 40 -15.80 -2.96 -2.09
N SER A 41 -15.94 -1.64 -1.92
CA SER A 41 -14.99 -0.66 -2.44
C SER A 41 -13.61 -0.83 -1.85
N SER A 42 -13.51 -1.11 -0.53
CA SER A 42 -12.23 -1.40 0.13
C SER A 42 -11.56 -2.66 -0.46
N ARG A 43 -12.32 -3.75 -0.63
CA ARG A 43 -11.81 -4.99 -1.23
C ARG A 43 -11.33 -4.80 -2.68
N MET A 44 -12.06 -4.00 -3.47
CA MET A 44 -11.67 -3.69 -4.85
C MET A 44 -10.37 -2.87 -4.88
N ARG A 45 -10.22 -1.87 -4.02
CA ARG A 45 -8.98 -1.08 -3.90
C ARG A 45 -7.79 -1.95 -3.49
N GLN A 46 -7.98 -2.82 -2.48
CA GLN A 46 -6.95 -3.77 -2.05
C GLN A 46 -6.53 -4.74 -3.17
N ALA A 47 -7.50 -5.25 -3.94
CA ALA A 47 -7.20 -6.12 -5.07
C ALA A 47 -6.47 -5.38 -6.21
N ALA A 48 -6.86 -4.14 -6.49
CA ALA A 48 -6.19 -3.29 -7.46
C ALA A 48 -4.74 -2.99 -7.06
N PHE A 49 -4.51 -2.59 -5.79
CA PHE A 49 -3.17 -2.33 -5.27
C PHE A 49 -2.21 -3.51 -5.44
N ARG A 50 -2.71 -4.74 -5.20
CA ARG A 50 -1.91 -5.97 -5.35
C ARG A 50 -1.56 -6.31 -6.80
N LYS A 51 -2.42 -5.93 -7.75
CA LYS A 51 -2.23 -6.28 -9.17
C LYS A 51 -1.35 -5.31 -9.94
N GLU A 52 -1.18 -4.09 -9.46
CA GLU A 52 -0.35 -3.12 -10.16
C GLU A 52 1.13 -3.48 -10.04
N GLU A 53 1.80 -3.65 -11.18
CA GLU A 53 3.24 -3.89 -11.28
C GLU A 53 4.06 -2.63 -10.96
N ASN A 54 3.49 -1.45 -11.18
CA ASN A 54 4.12 -0.16 -10.88
C ASN A 54 3.45 0.52 -9.67
N ILE A 55 4.25 1.22 -8.86
CA ILE A 55 3.74 2.03 -7.74
C ILE A 55 3.13 3.32 -8.31
N ASN A 56 1.97 3.21 -8.93
CA ASN A 56 1.25 4.39 -9.38
C ASN A 56 -0.05 4.55 -8.58
N LEU A 57 -0.01 5.44 -7.59
CA LEU A 57 -1.20 5.80 -6.81
C LEU A 57 -2.18 6.70 -7.58
N GLU A 58 -1.79 7.23 -8.74
CA GLU A 58 -2.64 8.14 -9.52
C GLU A 58 -3.81 7.43 -10.18
N GLY A 59 -3.61 6.18 -10.61
CA GLY A 59 -4.67 5.33 -11.18
C GLY A 59 -5.64 4.74 -10.17
N LEU A 60 -5.32 4.79 -8.87
CA LEU A 60 -6.14 4.21 -7.82
C LEU A 60 -7.02 5.26 -7.16
N THR A 61 -8.32 4.96 -7.05
CA THR A 61 -9.29 5.86 -6.40
C THR A 61 -9.23 5.68 -4.87
N TYR A 62 -8.30 6.36 -4.22
CA TYR A 62 -8.24 6.48 -2.77
C TYR A 62 -8.77 7.83 -2.29
N PRO A 63 -9.31 7.93 -1.07
CA PRO A 63 -9.47 9.20 -0.38
C PRO A 63 -8.13 9.95 -0.32
N SER A 64 -8.16 11.28 -0.40
CA SER A 64 -6.93 12.09 -0.44
C SER A 64 -6.00 11.86 0.74
N ALA A 65 -6.56 11.68 1.95
CA ALA A 65 -5.81 11.38 3.16
C ALA A 65 -5.10 10.01 3.11
N ASP A 66 -5.74 8.99 2.53
CA ASP A 66 -5.14 7.66 2.38
C ASP A 66 -4.04 7.68 1.30
N LYS A 67 -4.26 8.44 0.22
CA LYS A 67 -3.25 8.62 -0.83
C LYS A 67 -1.99 9.31 -0.29
N GLN A 68 -2.16 10.41 0.46
CA GLN A 68 -1.04 11.10 1.12
C GLN A 68 -0.31 10.19 2.10
N PHE A 69 -1.04 9.43 2.90
CA PHE A 69 -0.46 8.48 3.85
C PHE A 69 0.34 7.38 3.14
N LEU A 70 -0.19 6.78 2.08
CA LEU A 70 0.55 5.78 1.30
C LEU A 70 1.79 6.38 0.66
N GLN A 71 1.69 7.60 0.10
CA GLN A 71 2.84 8.29 -0.48
C GLN A 71 3.94 8.51 0.56
N SER A 72 3.60 9.05 1.75
CA SER A 72 4.57 9.27 2.82
C SER A 72 5.28 8.00 3.26
N ILE A 73 4.55 6.86 3.34
CA ILE A 73 5.17 5.57 3.66
C ILE A 73 6.10 5.12 2.54
N MET A 74 5.69 5.26 1.28
CA MET A 74 6.52 4.87 0.15
C MET A 74 7.80 5.71 0.08
N ASP A 75 7.69 7.02 0.31
CA ASP A 75 8.84 7.92 0.36
C ASP A 75 9.82 7.52 1.48
N SER A 76 9.30 7.16 2.66
CA SER A 76 10.10 6.64 3.77
C SER A 76 10.80 5.32 3.39
N ILE A 77 10.08 4.37 2.78
CA ILE A 77 10.68 3.10 2.33
C ILE A 77 11.76 3.35 1.25
N GLU A 78 11.55 4.29 0.34
CA GLU A 78 12.53 4.64 -0.70
C GLU A 78 13.81 5.24 -0.12
N GLN A 79 13.72 6.04 0.94
CA GLN A 79 14.90 6.60 1.64
C GLN A 79 15.75 5.50 2.30
N HIS A 80 15.13 4.40 2.70
CA HIS A 80 15.77 3.25 3.36
C HIS A 80 15.78 1.99 2.47
N LEU A 81 15.76 2.18 1.15
CA LEU A 81 15.58 1.08 0.21
C LEU A 81 16.65 0.00 0.33
N GLU A 82 17.91 0.42 0.51
CA GLU A 82 19.08 -0.46 0.62
C GLU A 82 19.21 -1.14 1.99
N GLU A 83 18.48 -0.65 2.99
CA GLU A 83 18.57 -1.20 4.34
C GLU A 83 17.82 -2.53 4.44
N SER A 84 18.54 -3.61 4.79
CA SER A 84 17.95 -4.92 4.97
C SER A 84 17.13 -5.04 6.26
N GLU A 85 17.43 -4.21 7.25
CA GLU A 85 16.83 -4.24 8.59
C GLU A 85 15.76 -3.13 8.80
N PHE A 86 15.36 -2.43 7.72
CA PHE A 86 14.28 -1.46 7.82
C PHE A 86 12.98 -2.15 8.25
N ASP A 87 12.57 -1.86 9.46
CA ASP A 87 11.49 -2.56 10.13
C ASP A 87 10.26 -1.67 10.44
N LEU A 88 9.23 -2.30 11.01
CA LEU A 88 8.00 -1.61 11.41
C LEU A 88 8.24 -0.57 12.52
N GLU A 89 9.26 -0.74 13.36
CA GLU A 89 9.56 0.20 14.45
C GLU A 89 10.08 1.52 13.88
N GLN A 90 11.05 1.43 12.99
CA GLN A 90 11.63 2.58 12.31
C GLN A 90 10.54 3.32 11.50
N LEU A 91 9.77 2.59 10.68
CA LEU A 91 8.68 3.15 9.90
C LEU A 91 7.62 3.83 10.80
N SER A 92 7.26 3.23 11.95
CA SER A 92 6.29 3.81 12.87
C SER A 92 6.79 5.11 13.50
N THR A 93 8.08 5.18 13.81
CA THR A 93 8.74 6.37 14.35
C THR A 93 8.72 7.51 13.34
N GLU A 94 9.11 7.25 12.09
CA GLU A 94 9.12 8.25 11.02
C GLU A 94 7.71 8.76 10.68
N MET A 95 6.73 7.88 10.73
CA MET A 95 5.32 8.26 10.51
C MET A 95 4.65 8.92 11.72
N GLY A 96 5.35 9.06 12.86
CA GLY A 96 4.80 9.63 14.10
C GLY A 96 3.60 8.84 14.63
N MET A 97 3.56 7.54 14.43
CA MET A 97 2.44 6.66 14.80
C MET A 97 2.89 5.51 15.68
N SER A 98 1.97 4.96 16.51
CA SER A 98 2.23 3.68 17.17
C SER A 98 2.24 2.53 16.15
N LYS A 99 3.06 1.49 16.41
CA LYS A 99 3.11 0.27 15.56
C LYS A 99 1.72 -0.33 15.29
N SER A 100 0.85 -0.34 16.29
CA SER A 100 -0.51 -0.88 16.16
C SER A 100 -1.41 -0.02 15.27
N THR A 101 -1.27 1.30 15.34
CA THR A 101 -2.00 2.24 14.47
C THR A 101 -1.53 2.13 13.04
N LEU A 102 -0.21 2.12 12.82
CA LEU A 102 0.40 1.95 11.51
C LEU A 102 -0.03 0.62 10.88
N TYR A 103 0.06 -0.49 11.65
CA TYR A 103 -0.37 -1.82 11.20
C TYR A 103 -1.81 -1.81 10.70
N ARG A 104 -2.74 -1.31 11.53
CA ARG A 104 -4.16 -1.27 11.17
C ARG A 104 -4.43 -0.41 9.94
N LYS A 105 -3.76 0.73 9.84
CA LYS A 105 -3.96 1.66 8.74
C LYS A 105 -3.44 1.10 7.42
N ILE A 106 -2.22 0.58 7.37
CA ILE A 106 -1.69 -0.10 6.18
C ILE A 106 -2.61 -1.25 5.76
N LYS A 107 -2.99 -2.12 6.71
CA LYS A 107 -3.82 -3.28 6.40
C LYS A 107 -5.23 -2.90 5.92
N SER A 108 -5.82 -1.84 6.45
CA SER A 108 -7.16 -1.38 6.03
C SER A 108 -7.14 -0.83 4.59
N ILE A 109 -6.07 -0.13 4.21
CA ILE A 109 -5.96 0.51 2.90
C ILE A 109 -5.53 -0.49 1.83
N THR A 110 -4.47 -1.27 2.10
CA THR A 110 -3.80 -2.12 1.10
C THR A 110 -4.18 -3.61 1.20
N GLY A 111 -4.71 -4.04 2.35
CA GLY A 111 -4.95 -5.45 2.66
C GLY A 111 -3.69 -6.25 2.98
N LEU A 112 -2.51 -5.61 2.98
CA LEU A 112 -1.22 -6.21 3.28
C LEU A 112 -0.84 -5.98 4.75
N THR A 113 -0.02 -6.87 5.31
CA THR A 113 0.70 -6.54 6.55
C THR A 113 1.76 -5.48 6.24
N PRO A 114 2.23 -4.69 7.22
CA PRO A 114 3.30 -3.71 6.98
C PRO A 114 4.56 -4.33 6.37
N LEU A 115 4.95 -5.52 6.83
CA LEU A 115 6.10 -6.24 6.30
C LEU A 115 5.90 -6.64 4.83
N ASP A 116 4.72 -7.16 4.49
CA ASP A 116 4.37 -7.50 3.11
C ASP A 116 4.28 -6.25 2.24
N PHE A 117 3.80 -5.13 2.79
CA PHE A 117 3.73 -3.86 2.09
C PHE A 117 5.13 -3.34 1.74
N VAL A 118 6.05 -3.28 2.72
CA VAL A 118 7.45 -2.88 2.49
C VAL A 118 8.09 -3.79 1.44
N ARG A 119 7.92 -5.11 1.57
CA ARG A 119 8.43 -6.06 0.59
C ARG A 119 7.84 -5.84 -0.81
N ASN A 120 6.54 -5.59 -0.92
CA ASN A 120 5.89 -5.30 -2.20
C ASN A 120 6.44 -4.02 -2.85
N VAL A 121 6.64 -2.94 -2.08
CA VAL A 121 7.27 -1.70 -2.56
C VAL A 121 8.69 -1.97 -3.08
N LYS A 122 9.52 -2.66 -2.29
CA LYS A 122 10.89 -3.05 -2.68
C LYS A 122 10.90 -3.90 -3.95
N MET A 123 9.97 -4.84 -4.10
CA MET A 123 9.85 -5.69 -5.29
C MET A 123 9.45 -4.90 -6.54
N LYS A 124 8.50 -3.98 -6.43
CA LYS A 124 8.11 -3.10 -7.55
C LYS A 124 9.26 -2.19 -7.97
N ARG A 125 10.03 -1.67 -7.01
CA ARG A 125 11.24 -0.89 -7.31
C ARG A 125 12.30 -1.75 -8.03
N ALA A 126 12.48 -3.00 -7.59
CA ALA A 126 13.36 -3.94 -8.25
C ALA A 126 12.98 -4.19 -9.73
N CYS A 127 11.67 -4.31 -10.03
CA CYS A 127 11.21 -4.42 -11.42
C CYS A 127 11.65 -3.23 -12.27
N MET A 128 11.52 -2.00 -11.77
CA MET A 128 11.96 -0.79 -12.48
C MET A 128 13.46 -0.79 -12.71
N MET A 129 14.26 -1.15 -11.71
CA MET A 129 15.72 -1.22 -11.82
C MET A 129 16.17 -2.32 -12.79
N LEU A 130 15.51 -3.48 -12.77
CA LEU A 130 15.77 -4.57 -13.72
C LEU A 130 15.50 -4.13 -15.16
N LEU A 131 14.38 -3.43 -15.40
CA LEU A 131 14.03 -2.94 -16.75
C LEU A 131 14.96 -1.83 -17.24
N ALA A 132 15.52 -1.03 -16.35
CA ALA A 132 16.55 -0.03 -16.68
C ALA A 132 17.87 -0.65 -17.16
N ARG A 133 18.14 -1.93 -16.85
CA ARG A 133 19.32 -2.73 -17.31
C ARG A 133 20.68 -2.09 -17.00
N THR A 134 20.75 -1.21 -16.04
CA THR A 134 22.00 -0.59 -15.59
C THR A 134 22.75 -1.44 -14.58
N GLN A 135 22.08 -2.43 -14.00
CA GLN A 135 22.59 -3.30 -12.92
C GLN A 135 22.23 -4.75 -13.22
N ASN A 136 23.06 -5.67 -12.74
CA ASN A 136 22.75 -7.09 -12.78
C ASN A 136 21.77 -7.49 -11.64
N ILE A 137 21.19 -8.68 -11.73
CA ILE A 137 20.17 -9.15 -10.77
C ILE A 137 20.68 -9.15 -9.31
N SER A 138 21.96 -9.47 -9.09
CA SER A 138 22.53 -9.46 -7.74
C SER A 138 22.70 -8.05 -7.20
N GLU A 139 23.13 -7.11 -8.04
CA GLU A 139 23.25 -5.70 -7.69
C GLU A 139 21.87 -5.11 -7.36
N VAL A 140 20.85 -5.41 -8.18
CA VAL A 140 19.47 -4.99 -7.90
C VAL A 140 18.98 -5.57 -6.57
N ALA A 141 19.27 -6.84 -6.28
CA ALA A 141 18.87 -7.46 -5.00
C ALA A 141 19.43 -6.69 -3.80
N TYR A 142 20.71 -6.32 -3.83
CA TYR A 142 21.31 -5.51 -2.76
C TYR A 142 20.78 -4.08 -2.73
N ALA A 143 20.62 -3.44 -3.87
CA ALA A 143 20.10 -2.08 -3.98
C ALA A 143 18.66 -1.92 -3.45
N VAL A 144 17.88 -3.00 -3.44
CA VAL A 144 16.55 -3.01 -2.81
C VAL A 144 16.55 -3.64 -1.40
N GLY A 145 17.73 -3.75 -0.77
CA GLY A 145 17.89 -4.14 0.62
C GLY A 145 17.67 -5.60 0.93
N PHE A 146 17.96 -6.51 0.00
CA PHE A 146 17.98 -7.94 0.29
C PHE A 146 19.39 -8.39 0.66
N SER A 147 19.50 -9.11 1.75
CA SER A 147 20.78 -9.62 2.25
C SER A 147 21.45 -10.66 1.32
N THR A 148 20.66 -11.34 0.49
CA THR A 148 21.17 -12.31 -0.50
C THR A 148 20.35 -12.31 -1.79
N PRO A 149 20.99 -12.43 -2.97
CA PRO A 149 20.30 -12.57 -4.25
C PRO A 149 19.43 -13.83 -4.34
N LYS A 150 19.79 -14.88 -3.62
CA LYS A 150 19.00 -16.13 -3.55
C LYS A 150 17.65 -15.88 -2.87
N TYR A 151 17.64 -15.16 -1.76
CA TYR A 151 16.41 -14.82 -1.04
C TYR A 151 15.56 -13.82 -1.85
N PHE A 152 16.18 -12.83 -2.46
CA PHE A 152 15.53 -11.93 -3.41
C PHE A 152 14.83 -12.69 -4.53
N THR A 153 15.51 -13.60 -5.22
CA THR A 153 14.94 -14.39 -6.33
C THR A 153 13.74 -15.22 -5.87
N LYS A 154 13.81 -15.79 -4.65
CA LYS A 154 12.68 -16.52 -4.06
C LYS A 154 11.47 -15.60 -3.85
N CYS A 155 11.66 -14.46 -3.18
CA CYS A 155 10.60 -13.49 -2.92
C CYS A 155 10.02 -12.91 -4.22
N PHE A 156 10.86 -12.63 -5.20
CA PHE A 156 10.44 -12.14 -6.52
C PHE A 156 9.54 -13.15 -7.23
N LYS A 157 9.91 -14.44 -7.20
CA LYS A 157 9.10 -15.51 -7.79
C LYS A 157 7.78 -15.70 -7.03
N GLU A 158 7.78 -15.57 -5.71
CA GLU A 158 6.56 -15.63 -4.89
C GLU A 158 5.60 -14.48 -5.24
N GLU A 159 6.12 -13.28 -5.51
CA GLU A 159 5.31 -12.09 -5.81
C GLU A 159 4.79 -12.07 -7.26
N PHE A 160 5.65 -12.39 -8.23
CA PHE A 160 5.34 -12.23 -9.66
C PHE A 160 5.12 -13.55 -10.40
N GLY A 161 5.30 -14.70 -9.75
CA GLY A 161 5.15 -16.02 -10.35
C GLY A 161 6.29 -16.47 -11.25
N ILE A 162 7.26 -15.58 -11.55
CA ILE A 162 8.43 -15.82 -12.40
C ILE A 162 9.70 -15.30 -11.72
N THR A 163 10.85 -15.82 -12.13
CA THR A 163 12.17 -15.36 -11.63
C THR A 163 12.55 -14.00 -12.24
N PRO A 164 13.49 -13.23 -11.61
CA PRO A 164 13.99 -11.99 -12.19
C PRO A 164 14.60 -12.18 -13.60
N SER A 165 15.24 -13.31 -13.87
CA SER A 165 15.80 -13.62 -15.19
C SER A 165 14.70 -13.83 -16.24
N GLU A 166 13.65 -14.59 -15.89
CA GLU A 166 12.50 -14.81 -16.75
C GLU A 166 11.72 -13.49 -16.98
N TYR A 167 11.63 -12.64 -15.94
CA TYR A 167 11.01 -11.32 -16.05
C TYR A 167 11.74 -10.43 -17.06
N LEU A 168 13.09 -10.41 -17.02
CA LEU A 168 13.90 -9.67 -17.99
C LEU A 168 13.74 -10.21 -19.41
N GLN A 169 13.72 -11.54 -19.58
CA GLN A 169 13.52 -12.17 -20.90
C GLN A 169 12.15 -11.82 -21.49
N LYS A 170 11.10 -11.86 -20.67
CA LYS A 170 9.73 -11.58 -21.11
C LYS A 170 9.49 -10.11 -21.47
N ASN A 171 10.24 -9.19 -20.87
CA ASN A 171 10.16 -7.74 -21.10
C ASN A 171 11.34 -7.23 -21.98
N THR A 172 11.97 -8.13 -22.73
CA THR A 172 12.94 -7.75 -23.78
C THR A 172 12.16 -7.51 -25.08
N PRO A 173 12.33 -6.34 -25.73
CA PRO A 173 11.73 -6.09 -27.05
C PRO A 173 12.27 -7.03 -28.12
#